data_54806393851d2e9b9a5ca64e4da3bdc9
#
_entry.id   54806393851d2e9b9a5ca64e4da3bdc9
#
_cell.length_a   1.000
_cell.length_b   1.000
_cell.length_c   1.000
_cell.angle_alpha   90.00
_cell.angle_beta   90.00
_cell.angle_gamma   90.00
#
_symmetry.space_group_name_H-M   'P 1'
#
loop_
_entity.id
_entity.type
_entity.pdbx_description
1 polymer ?
#
loop_
_entity_poly.entity_id
_entity_poly.type
_entity_poly.pdbx_seq_one_letter_code
_entity_poly.pdbx_strand_id
1 'polypeptide(L)'
;MRVALPGPRVPRLVRSTVINIIVPVLLAWVCVSATRHFLVSDSSADLREKEPAYGPVKLRIKLPGTAGGIPEPLFVFGEPGKAALVYIRLLKHARAKVGVEFWGLGAYESETFDLPAADATIDVSCYLPVFFPEVGDSYWGSLSEPFQRLRRSTYLIAVNGVERLKGPVRYDQAAHAPFYIGSNPIGGSLVSDRFTGAVLSVAQPN
;
A
#
# COMPACT_ATOMS: atom_id res chain seq x y z
N MET A 1 45.79 -58.58 17.87
CA MET A 1 44.74 -59.19 17.09
C MET A 1 43.52 -58.30 17.21
N ARG A 2 43.25 -57.40 16.21
CA ARG A 2 42.07 -56.48 16.21
C ARG A 2 41.06 -57.05 15.23
N VAL A 3 39.90 -57.43 15.73
CA VAL A 3 38.78 -57.89 14.94
C VAL A 3 38.00 -56.69 14.47
N ALA A 4 37.91 -56.46 13.16
CA ALA A 4 37.11 -55.42 12.55
C ALA A 4 35.66 -55.93 12.42
N LEU A 5 34.66 -55.16 12.95
CA LEU A 5 33.25 -55.41 12.79
C LEU A 5 32.78 -54.87 11.44
N PRO A 6 31.98 -55.57 10.68
CA PRO A 6 31.39 -55.06 9.42
C PRO A 6 30.28 -54.05 9.71
N GLY A 7 30.38 -52.88 9.07
CA GLY A 7 29.35 -51.84 9.13
C GLY A 7 28.05 -52.24 8.42
N PRO A 8 26.92 -51.64 8.78
CA PRO A 8 25.62 -51.96 8.22
C PRO A 8 25.51 -51.53 6.73
N ARG A 9 25.19 -52.49 5.87
CA ARG A 9 24.84 -52.23 4.46
C ARG A 9 23.46 -51.62 4.39
N VAL A 10 23.36 -50.35 4.01
CA VAL A 10 22.09 -49.68 3.70
C VAL A 10 21.62 -50.12 2.32
N PRO A 11 20.41 -50.63 2.17
CA PRO A 11 19.91 -51.12 0.88
C PRO A 11 19.69 -49.96 -0.09
N ARG A 12 20.26 -50.05 -1.29
CA ARG A 12 20.22 -49.06 -2.39
C ARG A 12 18.81 -48.84 -3.02
N LEU A 13 17.77 -49.52 -2.54
CA LEU A 13 16.45 -49.53 -3.17
C LEU A 13 15.53 -48.38 -2.80
N VAL A 14 15.84 -47.57 -1.78
CA VAL A 14 14.92 -46.55 -1.31
C VAL A 14 15.06 -45.22 -2.09
N ARG A 15 16.19 -44.99 -2.79
CA ARG A 15 16.44 -43.72 -3.48
C ARG A 15 15.69 -43.49 -4.79
N SER A 16 15.33 -44.56 -5.52
CA SER A 16 14.73 -44.42 -6.85
C SER A 16 13.21 -44.19 -6.79
N THR A 17 12.54 -44.71 -5.79
CA THR A 17 11.08 -44.66 -5.68
C THR A 17 10.58 -43.29 -5.20
N VAL A 18 11.34 -42.63 -4.33
CA VAL A 18 10.96 -41.29 -3.82
C VAL A 18 11.08 -40.21 -4.90
N ILE A 19 12.11 -40.29 -5.75
CA ILE A 19 12.31 -39.31 -6.84
C ILE A 19 11.21 -39.42 -7.90
N ASN A 20 10.76 -40.65 -8.21
CA ASN A 20 9.73 -40.84 -9.23
C ASN A 20 8.31 -40.44 -8.83
N ILE A 21 8.05 -40.22 -7.53
CA ILE A 21 6.74 -39.80 -7.03
C ILE A 21 6.73 -38.27 -6.79
N ILE A 22 7.83 -37.68 -6.33
CA ILE A 22 7.89 -36.26 -5.99
C ILE A 22 7.89 -35.34 -7.23
N VAL A 23 8.61 -35.74 -8.29
CA VAL A 23 8.70 -34.94 -9.52
C VAL A 23 7.36 -34.78 -10.24
N PRO A 24 6.52 -35.84 -10.46
CA PRO A 24 5.23 -35.66 -11.10
C PRO A 24 4.21 -34.91 -10.23
N VAL A 25 4.29 -35.01 -8.89
CA VAL A 25 3.41 -34.26 -7.99
C VAL A 25 3.75 -32.74 -8.00
N LEU A 26 5.03 -32.39 -8.03
CA LEU A 26 5.47 -30.99 -8.17
C LEU A 26 5.12 -30.41 -9.53
N LEU A 27 5.28 -31.18 -10.62
CA LEU A 27 4.88 -30.75 -11.96
C LEU A 27 3.35 -30.56 -12.08
N ALA A 28 2.56 -31.46 -11.49
CA ALA A 28 1.10 -31.32 -11.45
C ALA A 28 0.67 -30.09 -10.64
N TRP A 29 1.35 -29.78 -9.54
CA TRP A 29 1.03 -28.61 -8.72
C TRP A 29 1.39 -27.29 -9.41
N VAL A 30 2.52 -27.24 -10.11
CA VAL A 30 2.93 -26.08 -10.92
C VAL A 30 1.96 -25.86 -12.09
N CYS A 31 1.53 -26.93 -12.78
CA CYS A 31 0.56 -26.83 -13.87
C CYS A 31 -0.82 -26.36 -13.36
N VAL A 32 -1.30 -26.86 -12.21
CA VAL A 32 -2.57 -26.41 -11.62
C VAL A 32 -2.49 -24.98 -11.16
N SER A 33 -1.37 -24.52 -10.60
CA SER A 33 -1.17 -23.13 -10.20
C SER A 33 -1.07 -22.19 -11.40
N ALA A 34 -0.37 -22.59 -12.47
CA ALA A 34 -0.28 -21.82 -13.70
C ALA A 34 -1.64 -21.74 -14.43
N THR A 35 -2.42 -22.82 -14.45
CA THR A 35 -3.75 -22.84 -15.08
C THR A 35 -4.75 -21.98 -14.30
N ARG A 36 -4.65 -21.91 -12.96
CA ARG A 36 -5.49 -21.01 -12.16
C ARG A 36 -5.16 -19.54 -12.43
N HIS A 37 -3.90 -19.18 -12.63
CA HIS A 37 -3.54 -17.81 -13.03
C HIS A 37 -3.97 -17.45 -14.45
N PHE A 38 -4.03 -18.42 -15.38
CA PHE A 38 -4.42 -18.16 -16.76
C PHE A 38 -5.95 -18.13 -16.97
N LEU A 39 -6.73 -18.88 -16.17
CA LEU A 39 -8.19 -18.93 -16.29
C LEU A 39 -8.91 -17.83 -15.52
N VAL A 40 -8.24 -17.10 -14.64
CA VAL A 40 -8.82 -15.93 -13.92
C VAL A 40 -8.61 -14.62 -14.70
N SER A 41 -7.76 -14.61 -15.73
CA SER A 41 -7.38 -13.38 -16.44
C SER A 41 -8.30 -12.96 -17.59
N ASP A 42 -9.23 -13.80 -18.09
CA ASP A 42 -9.83 -13.50 -19.41
C ASP A 42 -11.36 -13.53 -19.50
N SER A 43 -12.10 -13.70 -18.40
CA SER A 43 -13.57 -13.82 -18.47
C SER A 43 -14.38 -12.87 -17.58
N SER A 44 -13.75 -12.02 -16.80
CA SER A 44 -14.45 -11.07 -15.92
C SER A 44 -14.20 -9.59 -16.24
N ALA A 45 -13.48 -9.30 -17.33
CA ALA A 45 -13.13 -7.93 -17.71
C ALA A 45 -14.28 -7.14 -18.34
N ASP A 46 -15.38 -7.80 -18.76
CA ASP A 46 -16.36 -7.17 -19.66
C ASP A 46 -17.74 -6.91 -19.04
N LEU A 47 -17.95 -7.17 -17.76
CA LEU A 47 -19.23 -6.92 -17.07
C LEU A 47 -19.10 -6.16 -15.74
N ARG A 48 -17.96 -5.55 -15.45
CA ARG A 48 -17.90 -4.58 -14.36
C ARG A 48 -18.30 -3.22 -14.92
N GLU A 49 -19.58 -2.92 -14.86
CA GLU A 49 -20.04 -1.56 -14.66
C GLU A 49 -19.09 -0.94 -13.64
N LYS A 50 -18.41 0.16 -13.99
CA LYS A 50 -17.40 0.79 -13.14
C LYS A 50 -18.05 1.21 -11.83
N GLU A 51 -18.14 0.30 -10.88
CA GLU A 51 -18.36 0.71 -9.50
C GLU A 51 -17.25 1.69 -9.14
N PRO A 52 -17.59 2.87 -8.58
CA PRO A 52 -16.57 3.81 -8.16
C PRO A 52 -15.63 3.09 -7.20
N ALA A 53 -14.33 3.12 -7.52
CA ALA A 53 -13.31 2.44 -6.74
C ALA A 53 -13.15 3.13 -5.39
N TYR A 54 -13.77 2.58 -4.37
CA TYR A 54 -13.63 3.06 -3.01
C TYR A 54 -12.50 2.28 -2.30
N GLY A 55 -11.66 2.98 -1.57
CA GLY A 55 -10.66 2.33 -0.74
C GLY A 55 -9.31 3.03 -0.74
N PRO A 56 -8.25 2.31 -0.33
CA PRO A 56 -6.93 2.93 -0.21
C PRO A 56 -6.39 3.35 -1.58
N VAL A 57 -5.80 4.52 -1.61
CA VAL A 57 -4.98 4.94 -2.76
C VAL A 57 -3.55 4.48 -2.54
N LYS A 58 -2.96 3.85 -3.53
CA LYS A 58 -1.58 3.38 -3.51
C LYS A 58 -0.75 4.17 -4.51
N LEU A 59 0.37 4.69 -4.05
CA LEU A 59 1.38 5.34 -4.88
C LEU A 59 2.65 4.51 -4.89
N ARG A 60 3.24 4.38 -6.05
CA ARG A 60 4.62 4.00 -6.19
C ARG A 60 5.41 5.23 -6.59
N ILE A 61 6.37 5.63 -5.76
CA ILE A 61 7.15 6.85 -5.94
C ILE A 61 8.65 6.54 -5.92
N LYS A 62 9.42 7.31 -6.71
CA LYS A 62 10.87 7.37 -6.63
C LYS A 62 11.24 8.64 -5.87
N LEU A 63 12.03 8.49 -4.83
CA LEU A 63 12.49 9.61 -4.02
C LEU A 63 13.55 10.45 -4.74
N PRO A 64 13.70 11.74 -4.45
CA PRO A 64 14.58 12.66 -5.19
C PRO A 64 16.07 12.46 -4.92
N GLY A 65 16.46 11.64 -3.95
CA GLY A 65 17.86 11.44 -3.55
C GLY A 65 18.41 12.52 -2.61
N THR A 66 17.71 13.63 -2.45
CA THR A 66 18.11 14.75 -1.58
C THR A 66 17.09 14.93 -0.47
N ALA A 67 17.58 15.26 0.73
CA ALA A 67 16.73 15.53 1.89
C ALA A 67 16.61 17.03 2.11
N GLY A 68 15.45 17.60 1.81
CA GLY A 68 15.15 19.02 2.03
C GLY A 68 14.66 19.33 3.45
N GLY A 69 14.18 18.33 4.19
CA GLY A 69 13.55 18.52 5.50
C GLY A 69 12.18 19.19 5.44
N ILE A 70 11.75 19.65 4.27
CA ILE A 70 10.43 20.25 4.04
C ILE A 70 9.44 19.15 3.71
N PRO A 71 8.20 19.16 4.21
CA PRO A 71 7.16 18.25 3.80
C PRO A 71 6.82 18.42 2.32
N GLU A 72 6.75 17.33 1.59
CA GLU A 72 6.43 17.32 0.15
C GLU A 72 5.12 16.56 -0.10
N PRO A 73 4.19 17.11 -0.92
CA PRO A 73 2.86 16.52 -1.10
C PRO A 73 2.92 15.20 -1.85
N LEU A 74 2.22 14.20 -1.34
CA LEU A 74 1.93 12.96 -2.05
C LEU A 74 0.50 12.96 -2.59
N PHE A 75 -0.45 13.36 -1.74
CA PHE A 75 -1.85 13.55 -2.09
C PHE A 75 -2.35 14.85 -1.51
N VAL A 76 -3.15 15.56 -2.27
CA VAL A 76 -3.94 16.69 -1.80
C VAL A 76 -5.37 16.48 -2.26
N PHE A 77 -6.30 16.52 -1.34
CA PHE A 77 -7.71 16.37 -1.60
C PHE A 77 -8.49 17.50 -0.95
N GLY A 78 -9.36 18.15 -1.69
CA GLY A 78 -10.21 19.20 -1.17
C GLY A 78 -10.00 20.57 -1.80
N GLU A 79 -10.51 21.56 -1.12
CA GLU A 79 -10.50 22.97 -1.50
C GLU A 79 -9.88 23.81 -0.38
N PRO A 80 -9.50 25.07 -0.64
CA PRO A 80 -9.05 25.97 0.40
C PRO A 80 -10.03 26.04 1.58
N GLY A 81 -9.56 25.79 2.79
CA GLY A 81 -10.38 25.73 4.01
C GLY A 81 -10.96 24.35 4.35
N LYS A 82 -10.99 23.42 3.41
CA LYS A 82 -11.49 22.03 3.59
C LYS A 82 -10.63 21.06 2.80
N ALA A 83 -9.44 20.76 3.27
CA ALA A 83 -8.51 19.90 2.57
C ALA A 83 -7.86 18.87 3.50
N ALA A 84 -7.47 17.73 2.92
CA ALA A 84 -6.58 16.77 3.52
C ALA A 84 -5.33 16.62 2.63
N LEU A 85 -4.16 16.73 3.24
CA LEU A 85 -2.88 16.61 2.57
C LEU A 85 -2.10 15.45 3.18
N VAL A 86 -1.71 14.48 2.38
CA VAL A 86 -0.75 13.45 2.78
C VAL A 86 0.60 13.81 2.18
N TYR A 87 1.63 13.76 3.00
CA TYR A 87 2.96 14.22 2.62
C TYR A 87 4.06 13.27 3.12
N ILE A 88 5.23 13.40 2.52
CA ILE A 88 6.48 12.81 3.00
C ILE A 88 7.47 13.92 3.36
N ARG A 89 8.20 13.73 4.44
CA ARG A 89 9.32 14.60 4.84
C ARG A 89 10.60 13.77 4.79
N LEU A 90 11.48 14.10 3.86
CA LEU A 90 12.77 13.43 3.70
C LEU A 90 13.80 14.04 4.65
N LEU A 91 14.46 13.21 5.41
CA LEU A 91 15.46 13.56 6.40
C LEU A 91 16.84 13.09 5.97
N LYS A 92 17.89 13.63 6.57
CA LYS A 92 19.27 13.18 6.36
C LYS A 92 19.42 11.68 6.69
N HIS A 93 20.45 11.05 6.12
CA HIS A 93 20.81 9.64 6.37
C HIS A 93 19.71 8.65 5.93
N ALA A 94 19.11 8.87 4.77
CA ALA A 94 18.07 8.03 4.19
C ALA A 94 16.93 7.71 5.20
N ARG A 95 16.43 8.73 5.88
CA ARG A 95 15.30 8.62 6.81
C ARG A 95 14.13 9.47 6.33
N ALA A 96 12.95 9.11 6.76
CA ALA A 96 11.74 9.85 6.42
C ALA A 96 10.71 9.84 7.56
N LYS A 97 9.74 10.73 7.43
CA LYS A 97 8.45 10.69 8.09
C LYS A 97 7.37 10.79 7.04
N VAL A 98 6.21 10.19 7.30
CA VAL A 98 4.99 10.48 6.56
C VAL A 98 4.02 11.21 7.47
N GLY A 99 3.20 12.07 6.88
CA GLY A 99 2.25 12.84 7.65
C GLY A 99 0.95 13.07 6.90
N VAL A 100 -0.04 13.52 7.66
CA VAL A 100 -1.33 13.98 7.15
C VAL A 100 -1.67 15.30 7.83
N GLU A 101 -2.11 16.27 7.04
CA GLU A 101 -2.66 17.51 7.50
C GLU A 101 -4.14 17.56 7.12
N PHE A 102 -4.99 17.85 8.09
CA PHE A 102 -6.41 18.14 7.87
C PHE A 102 -6.61 19.62 8.18
N TRP A 103 -6.99 20.40 7.19
CA TRP A 103 -7.18 21.83 7.34
C TRP A 103 -8.22 22.15 8.43
N GLY A 104 -7.85 23.03 9.34
CA GLY A 104 -8.67 23.41 10.48
C GLY A 104 -8.67 22.40 11.64
N LEU A 105 -8.05 21.22 11.48
CA LEU A 105 -8.01 20.17 12.52
C LEU A 105 -6.60 19.88 13.02
N GLY A 106 -5.57 20.09 12.20
CA GLY A 106 -4.17 19.90 12.56
C GLY A 106 -3.39 18.96 11.66
N ALA A 107 -2.11 18.83 11.95
CA ALA A 107 -1.18 17.96 11.23
C ALA A 107 -0.62 16.88 12.17
N TYR A 108 -0.44 15.69 11.64
CA TYR A 108 0.07 14.52 12.35
C TYR A 108 1.21 13.91 11.55
N GLU A 109 2.30 13.54 12.21
CA GLU A 109 3.46 12.89 11.60
C GLU A 109 3.75 11.55 12.28
N SER A 110 4.29 10.62 11.50
CA SER A 110 4.82 9.36 12.01
C SER A 110 6.10 9.57 12.82
N GLU A 111 6.51 8.55 13.55
CA GLU A 111 7.89 8.42 13.97
C GLU A 111 8.80 8.38 12.73
N THR A 112 10.08 8.75 12.94
CA THR A 112 11.09 8.65 11.89
C THR A 112 11.36 7.19 11.56
N PHE A 113 11.44 6.85 10.28
CA PHE A 113 11.78 5.51 9.81
C PHE A 113 12.88 5.55 8.75
N ASP A 114 13.61 4.43 8.64
CA ASP A 114 14.68 4.29 7.66
C ASP A 114 14.12 3.92 6.29
N LEU A 115 14.75 4.48 5.26
CA LEU A 115 14.52 4.19 3.85
C LEU A 115 15.63 3.24 3.35
N PRO A 116 15.37 2.39 2.35
CA PRO A 116 16.39 1.54 1.75
C PRO A 116 17.58 2.34 1.16
N ALA A 117 17.32 3.49 0.58
CA ALA A 117 18.27 4.49 0.07
C ALA A 117 17.58 5.85 -0.05
N ALA A 118 18.37 6.92 -0.19
CA ALA A 118 17.85 8.27 -0.32
C ALA A 118 17.04 8.47 -1.62
N ASP A 119 17.37 7.75 -2.69
CA ASP A 119 16.71 7.75 -3.99
C ASP A 119 15.87 6.49 -4.25
N ALA A 120 15.50 5.78 -3.18
CA ALA A 120 14.74 4.54 -3.27
C ALA A 120 13.38 4.72 -3.96
N THR A 121 12.91 3.65 -4.57
CA THR A 121 11.49 3.51 -4.94
C THR A 121 10.75 2.89 -3.77
N ILE A 122 9.66 3.51 -3.34
CA ILE A 122 8.81 3.05 -2.24
C ILE A 122 7.35 3.01 -2.66
N ASP A 123 6.59 2.13 -2.01
CA ASP A 123 5.15 2.04 -2.13
C ASP A 123 4.51 2.73 -0.91
N VAL A 124 3.61 3.67 -1.16
CA VAL A 124 2.84 4.38 -0.11
C VAL A 124 1.37 4.04 -0.28
N SER A 125 0.76 3.50 0.77
CA SER A 125 -0.68 3.21 0.80
C SER A 125 -1.37 4.12 1.80
N CYS A 126 -2.40 4.82 1.35
CA CYS A 126 -3.15 5.77 2.16
C CYS A 126 -4.61 5.36 2.27
N TYR A 127 -5.08 5.22 3.49
CA TYR A 127 -6.49 5.09 3.83
C TYR A 127 -6.93 6.39 4.46
N LEU A 128 -7.83 7.11 3.82
CA LEU A 128 -8.46 8.31 4.36
C LEU A 128 -9.97 8.19 4.21
N PRO A 129 -10.77 8.71 5.14
CA PRO A 129 -12.24 8.70 5.02
C PRO A 129 -12.74 9.30 3.72
N VAL A 130 -12.04 10.28 3.15
CA VAL A 130 -12.37 10.94 1.88
C VAL A 130 -12.33 10.01 0.65
N PHE A 131 -11.70 8.85 0.75
CA PHE A 131 -11.63 7.85 -0.32
C PHE A 131 -12.80 6.87 -0.28
N PHE A 132 -13.77 7.10 0.57
CA PHE A 132 -14.96 6.28 0.70
C PHE A 132 -16.22 7.10 0.36
N PRO A 133 -17.31 6.47 -0.06
CA PRO A 133 -18.51 7.18 -0.45
C PRO A 133 -19.21 7.86 0.72
N GLU A 134 -20.13 8.74 0.40
CA GLU A 134 -20.98 9.41 1.40
C GLU A 134 -21.81 8.41 2.21
N VAL A 135 -22.24 8.87 3.38
CA VAL A 135 -23.15 8.10 4.25
C VAL A 135 -24.47 7.88 3.51
N GLY A 136 -24.86 6.61 3.37
CA GLY A 136 -26.10 6.25 2.64
C GLY A 136 -25.84 5.54 1.31
N ASP A 137 -24.61 5.55 0.82
CA ASP A 137 -24.21 4.78 -0.36
C ASP A 137 -24.36 3.26 -0.09
N SER A 138 -24.76 2.50 -1.12
CA SER A 138 -24.95 1.05 -1.07
C SER A 138 -23.68 0.27 -0.67
N TYR A 139 -22.50 0.82 -0.95
CA TYR A 139 -21.22 0.30 -0.52
C TYR A 139 -21.19 -0.02 0.98
N TRP A 140 -21.77 0.85 1.81
CA TRP A 140 -21.77 0.66 3.25
C TRP A 140 -22.63 -0.51 3.69
N GLY A 141 -23.68 -0.85 2.95
CA GLY A 141 -24.53 -2.00 3.24
C GLY A 141 -23.83 -3.35 3.17
N SER A 142 -22.72 -3.44 2.45
CA SER A 142 -21.90 -4.65 2.35
C SER A 142 -20.94 -4.86 3.54
N LEU A 143 -20.79 -3.87 4.41
CA LEU A 143 -19.85 -3.88 5.53
C LEU A 143 -20.57 -3.96 6.87
N SER A 144 -20.00 -4.68 7.83
CA SER A 144 -20.47 -4.64 9.21
C SER A 144 -20.28 -3.25 9.84
N GLU A 145 -21.15 -2.88 10.76
CA GLU A 145 -21.13 -1.56 11.42
C GLU A 145 -19.76 -1.16 12.03
N PRO A 146 -19.01 -2.05 12.69
CA PRO A 146 -17.69 -1.72 13.21
C PRO A 146 -16.70 -1.30 12.10
N PHE A 147 -16.75 -1.99 10.94
CA PHE A 147 -15.90 -1.65 9.79
C PHE A 147 -16.32 -0.34 9.13
N GLN A 148 -17.62 -0.08 9.01
CA GLN A 148 -18.11 1.21 8.54
C GLN A 148 -17.59 2.35 9.40
N ARG A 149 -17.72 2.22 10.73
CA ARG A 149 -17.24 3.21 11.69
C ARG A 149 -15.75 3.44 11.56
N LEU A 150 -14.95 2.36 11.51
CA LEU A 150 -13.50 2.43 11.38
C LEU A 150 -13.10 3.21 10.10
N ARG A 151 -13.70 2.88 8.95
CA ARG A 151 -13.38 3.54 7.67
C ARG A 151 -13.79 5.01 7.61
N ARG A 152 -14.81 5.41 8.35
CA ARG A 152 -15.27 6.80 8.41
C ARG A 152 -14.50 7.67 9.39
N SER A 153 -13.81 7.09 10.35
CA SER A 153 -13.22 7.84 11.46
C SER A 153 -11.73 7.60 11.66
N THR A 154 -11.07 6.90 10.74
CA THR A 154 -9.65 6.54 10.91
C THR A 154 -8.89 6.81 9.62
N TYR A 155 -7.72 7.44 9.75
CA TYR A 155 -6.73 7.48 8.69
C TYR A 155 -5.59 6.51 8.98
N LEU A 156 -4.96 5.97 7.92
CA LEU A 156 -3.79 5.10 8.00
C LEU A 156 -2.89 5.35 6.81
N ILE A 157 -1.59 5.50 7.07
CA ILE A 157 -0.56 5.59 6.05
C ILE A 157 0.44 4.46 6.27
N ALA A 158 0.67 3.64 5.25
CA ALA A 158 1.67 2.59 5.26
C ALA A 158 2.73 2.85 4.18
N VAL A 159 3.99 2.54 4.48
CA VAL A 159 5.12 2.62 3.55
C VAL A 159 5.73 1.23 3.43
N ASN A 160 5.85 0.73 2.19
CA ASN A 160 6.32 -0.63 1.89
C ASN A 160 5.57 -1.71 2.70
N GLY A 161 4.24 -1.54 2.84
CA GLY A 161 3.38 -2.46 3.60
C GLY A 161 3.46 -2.32 5.13
N VAL A 162 4.32 -1.47 5.68
CA VAL A 162 4.45 -1.24 7.12
C VAL A 162 3.62 -0.02 7.52
N GLU A 163 2.68 -0.18 8.47
CA GLU A 163 1.94 0.92 9.06
C GLU A 163 2.91 1.92 9.71
N ARG A 164 2.85 3.18 9.29
CA ARG A 164 3.72 4.25 9.80
C ARG A 164 2.96 5.28 10.59
N LEU A 165 1.73 5.55 10.20
CA LEU A 165 0.90 6.55 10.86
C LEU A 165 -0.56 6.11 10.82
N LYS A 166 -1.24 6.19 11.96
CA LYS A 166 -2.65 5.90 12.10
C LYS A 166 -3.26 6.76 13.21
N GLY A 167 -4.47 7.20 13.00
CA GLY A 167 -5.17 7.97 14.02
C GLY A 167 -6.64 8.18 13.71
N PRO A 168 -7.38 8.69 14.70
CA PRO A 168 -8.75 9.09 14.48
C PRO A 168 -8.81 10.37 13.66
N VAL A 169 -9.84 10.52 12.85
CA VAL A 169 -10.14 11.76 12.15
C VAL A 169 -11.64 12.05 12.23
N ARG A 170 -11.94 13.32 12.45
CA ARG A 170 -13.29 13.87 12.25
C ARG A 170 -13.18 14.80 11.05
N TYR A 171 -13.51 14.29 9.89
CA TYR A 171 -13.41 15.03 8.65
C TYR A 171 -14.77 15.02 7.94
N ASP A 172 -15.33 16.21 7.77
CA ASP A 172 -16.52 16.41 6.96
C ASP A 172 -16.08 16.44 5.49
N GLN A 173 -16.43 15.38 4.77
CA GLN A 173 -16.08 15.21 3.39
C GLN A 173 -16.74 16.27 2.51
N ALA A 174 -15.97 17.00 1.73
CA ALA A 174 -16.49 17.74 0.60
C ALA A 174 -16.76 16.75 -0.53
N ALA A 175 -18.05 16.51 -0.84
CA ALA A 175 -18.43 15.72 -1.98
C ALA A 175 -17.79 16.29 -3.25
N HIS A 176 -17.16 15.43 -4.08
CA HIS A 176 -16.56 15.81 -5.37
C HIS A 176 -15.42 16.82 -5.34
N ALA A 177 -14.69 16.91 -4.23
CA ALA A 177 -13.54 17.81 -4.15
C ALA A 177 -12.39 17.41 -5.10
N PRO A 178 -11.63 18.37 -5.62
CA PRO A 178 -10.47 18.09 -6.47
C PRO A 178 -9.43 17.22 -5.77
N PHE A 179 -8.78 16.36 -6.54
CA PHE A 179 -7.75 15.45 -6.08
C PHE A 179 -6.46 15.65 -6.88
N TYR A 180 -5.35 15.89 -6.18
CA TYR A 180 -4.05 16.17 -6.79
C TYR A 180 -3.00 15.19 -6.26
N ILE A 181 -2.11 14.75 -7.14
CA ILE A 181 -1.03 13.82 -6.84
C ILE A 181 0.30 14.52 -7.06
N GLY A 182 1.17 14.48 -6.04
CA GLY A 182 2.49 15.09 -6.11
C GLY A 182 2.49 16.61 -6.24
N SER A 183 1.35 17.27 -6.06
CA SER A 183 1.24 18.74 -6.12
C SER A 183 0.25 19.25 -5.08
N ASN A 184 0.50 20.48 -4.60
CA ASN A 184 -0.36 21.20 -3.67
C ASN A 184 -0.77 22.57 -4.26
N PRO A 185 -1.74 22.60 -5.18
CA PRO A 185 -2.19 23.84 -5.76
C PRO A 185 -3.08 24.68 -4.84
N ILE A 186 -3.50 24.10 -3.70
CA ILE A 186 -4.36 24.79 -2.73
C ILE A 186 -3.55 25.82 -1.92
N GLY A 187 -2.27 25.52 -1.68
CA GLY A 187 -1.41 26.37 -0.85
C GLY A 187 -1.80 26.39 0.63
N GLY A 188 -1.29 27.35 1.38
CA GLY A 188 -1.73 27.64 2.76
C GLY A 188 -1.42 26.57 3.81
N SER A 189 -0.47 25.66 3.54
CA SER A 189 -0.06 24.56 4.40
C SER A 189 1.45 24.59 4.66
N LEU A 190 1.94 23.76 5.59
CA LEU A 190 3.37 23.53 5.79
C LEU A 190 4.00 22.68 4.68
N VAL A 191 3.18 22.09 3.82
CA VAL A 191 3.58 21.21 2.72
C VAL A 191 3.96 22.08 1.51
N SER A 192 5.07 21.76 0.87
CA SER A 192 5.54 22.46 -0.33
C SER A 192 4.55 22.33 -1.51
N ASP A 193 4.78 23.13 -2.57
CA ASP A 193 3.88 23.15 -3.73
C ASP A 193 3.93 21.85 -4.53
N ARG A 194 5.04 21.13 -4.49
CA ARG A 194 5.18 19.89 -5.26
C ARG A 194 6.15 18.90 -4.64
N PHE A 195 5.94 17.64 -4.98
CA PHE A 195 6.86 16.56 -4.72
C PHE A 195 8.04 16.65 -5.69
N THR A 196 9.26 16.62 -5.17
CA THR A 196 10.49 16.77 -5.96
C THR A 196 11.01 15.43 -6.54
N GLY A 197 10.47 14.31 -6.09
CA GLY A 197 10.70 13.00 -6.68
C GLY A 197 9.81 12.74 -7.89
N ALA A 198 9.63 11.47 -8.24
CA ALA A 198 8.76 11.05 -9.35
C ALA A 198 7.64 10.13 -8.86
N VAL A 199 6.41 10.38 -9.29
CA VAL A 199 5.29 9.45 -9.15
C VAL A 199 5.33 8.48 -10.31
N LEU A 200 5.57 7.20 -10.01
CA LEU A 200 5.73 6.14 -11.02
C LEU A 200 4.39 5.49 -11.37
N SER A 201 3.53 5.29 -10.39
CA SER A 201 2.18 4.78 -10.60
C SER A 201 1.24 5.19 -9.47
N VAL A 202 -0.04 5.23 -9.82
CA VAL A 202 -1.16 5.43 -8.90
C VAL A 202 -2.13 4.28 -9.12
N ALA A 203 -2.49 3.59 -8.05
CA ALA A 203 -3.52 2.57 -8.07
C ALA A 203 -4.59 2.90 -7.03
N GLN A 204 -5.83 2.93 -7.49
CA GLN A 204 -7.00 2.83 -6.63
C GLN A 204 -7.47 1.38 -6.65
N PRO A 205 -8.06 0.85 -5.58
CA PRO A 205 -8.67 -0.47 -5.65
C PRO A 205 -9.80 -0.43 -6.68
N ASN A 206 -9.82 -1.45 -7.54
CA ASN A 206 -10.93 -1.71 -8.44
C ASN A 206 -12.12 -2.25 -7.66
#